data_b479f4c23bd994bc3b5addbd04b4a514
#
_entry.id   b479f4c23bd994bc3b5addbd04b4a514
#
_cell.length_a   1.000
_cell.length_b   1.000
_cell.length_c   1.000
_cell.angle_alpha   90.00
_cell.angle_beta   90.00
_cell.angle_gamma   90.00
#
_symmetry.space_group_name_H-M   'P 1'
#
loop_
_entity.id
_entity.type
_entity.pdbx_description
1 polymer ?
#
loop_
_entity_poly.entity_id
_entity_poly.type
_entity_poly.pdbx_seq_one_letter_code
_entity_poly.pdbx_strand_id
1 'polypeptide(L)'
;MLYSDEAFAGGLSQERMNGNFGMKLHEHDKYNGSHRARKSYHFFDGTIVCLGSDIENTNNDYPTETTVFQLAVKNDADRNFWKTYERNETYWIDPFGTGYYTPVATKFEKNFPQYSRMQNTGKETSGDWVALTVDHGKAPKGASYEYAILPQTDRSVMKAFAKKPSYKVLQKDRNAHIVRDLKSNTTSYVLFETPDVLPKGLVQEVDTSCLVMLRENKEEAILTVSQPDLALYIGTSDDILDEKGKRVERSIYSRPWKTHPSQSVPVRITLKGKWDIRNENPDKYRIISQAGNTTVLEFLLPLH
;
A
#
# COMPACT_ATOMS: atom_id res chain seq x y z
N MET A 1 -0.76 -17.39 -15.59
CA MET A 1 -0.81 -16.06 -14.94
C MET A 1 -2.10 -16.00 -14.15
N LEU A 2 -2.03 -15.68 -12.87
CA LEU A 2 -3.21 -15.51 -12.02
C LEU A 2 -3.70 -14.07 -12.18
N TYR A 3 -4.97 -13.89 -12.46
CA TYR A 3 -5.60 -12.58 -12.57
C TYR A 3 -6.41 -12.32 -11.32
N SER A 4 -6.35 -11.10 -10.83
CA SER A 4 -7.25 -10.60 -9.81
C SER A 4 -8.47 -9.96 -10.47
N ASP A 5 -9.61 -9.97 -9.81
CA ASP A 5 -10.79 -9.18 -10.17
C ASP A 5 -10.77 -7.78 -9.52
N GLU A 6 -9.78 -7.52 -8.67
CA GLU A 6 -9.57 -6.22 -8.06
C GLU A 6 -8.80 -5.28 -8.98
N ALA A 7 -9.32 -4.09 -9.17
CA ALA A 7 -8.74 -3.06 -10.02
C ALA A 7 -8.12 -1.89 -9.21
N PHE A 8 -8.30 -1.87 -7.89
CA PHE A 8 -7.75 -0.83 -7.03
C PHE A 8 -6.25 -1.05 -6.80
N ALA A 9 -5.43 -0.42 -7.63
CA ALA A 9 -3.97 -0.41 -7.48
C ALA A 9 -3.38 0.83 -8.14
N GLY A 10 -2.80 1.71 -7.35
CA GLY A 10 -2.14 2.91 -7.88
C GLY A 10 -1.63 3.83 -6.79
N GLY A 11 -1.06 4.95 -7.20
CA GLY A 11 -0.44 5.90 -6.30
C GLY A 11 -0.69 7.34 -6.66
N LEU A 12 -0.30 8.23 -5.77
CA LEU A 12 -0.21 9.66 -6.01
C LEU A 12 1.13 10.22 -5.53
N SER A 13 1.52 11.34 -6.11
CA SER A 13 2.70 12.11 -5.68
C SER A 13 2.28 13.53 -5.37
N GLN A 14 2.73 14.05 -4.24
CA GLN A 14 2.54 15.44 -3.82
C GLN A 14 3.89 16.14 -3.79
N GLU A 15 4.04 17.19 -4.63
CA GLU A 15 5.22 18.05 -4.71
C GLU A 15 6.56 17.32 -4.88
N ARG A 16 6.54 16.09 -5.43
CA ARG A 16 7.72 15.22 -5.65
C ARG A 16 8.47 14.84 -4.35
N MET A 17 7.91 15.11 -3.18
CA MET A 17 8.52 14.81 -1.88
C MET A 17 7.72 13.78 -1.10
N ASN A 18 6.41 13.85 -1.18
CA ASN A 18 5.51 12.92 -0.51
C ASN A 18 4.69 12.13 -1.53
N GLY A 19 4.18 11.00 -1.12
CA GLY A 19 3.31 10.19 -1.95
C GLY A 19 2.65 9.07 -1.16
N ASN A 20 1.72 8.41 -1.79
CA ASN A 20 1.23 7.13 -1.29
C ASN A 20 0.91 6.18 -2.43
N PHE A 21 0.82 4.91 -2.10
CA PHE A 21 0.38 3.85 -2.98
C PHE A 21 -0.53 2.92 -2.20
N GLY A 22 -1.63 2.50 -2.82
CA GLY A 22 -2.57 1.55 -2.24
C GLY A 22 -2.93 0.45 -3.23
N MET A 23 -3.15 -0.76 -2.71
CA MET A 23 -3.63 -1.88 -3.50
C MET A 23 -4.53 -2.80 -2.69
N LYS A 24 -5.57 -3.29 -3.34
CA LYS A 24 -6.34 -4.45 -2.91
C LYS A 24 -5.73 -5.68 -3.57
N LEU A 25 -5.39 -6.69 -2.80
CA LEU A 25 -5.00 -8.01 -3.30
C LEU A 25 -6.14 -8.98 -3.12
N HIS A 26 -6.45 -9.69 -4.18
CA HIS A 26 -7.41 -10.78 -4.18
C HIS A 26 -6.97 -11.83 -5.19
N GLU A 27 -6.72 -13.04 -4.72
CA GLU A 27 -6.52 -14.18 -5.60
C GLU A 27 -7.84 -14.55 -6.27
N HIS A 28 -7.77 -14.90 -7.55
CA HIS A 28 -8.95 -15.25 -8.32
C HIS A 28 -9.47 -16.63 -7.94
N ASP A 29 -10.77 -16.74 -7.66
CA ASP A 29 -11.44 -17.96 -7.22
C ASP A 29 -11.30 -19.12 -8.22
N LYS A 30 -11.17 -18.83 -9.51
CA LYS A 30 -10.92 -19.82 -10.59
C LYS A 30 -9.74 -20.74 -10.32
N TYR A 31 -8.74 -20.27 -9.59
CA TYR A 31 -7.52 -21.02 -9.27
C TYR A 31 -7.54 -21.56 -7.85
N ASN A 32 -8.72 -21.61 -7.23
CA ASN A 32 -8.88 -21.96 -5.83
C ASN A 32 -8.06 -21.07 -4.90
N GLY A 33 -7.82 -19.84 -5.33
CA GLY A 33 -7.13 -18.82 -4.58
C GLY A 33 -8.04 -18.23 -3.50
N SER A 34 -7.49 -17.99 -2.35
CA SER A 34 -8.24 -17.46 -1.20
C SER A 34 -7.53 -16.29 -0.52
N HIS A 35 -6.34 -15.92 -1.01
CA HIS A 35 -5.56 -14.85 -0.40
C HIS A 35 -6.15 -13.49 -0.69
N ARG A 36 -6.38 -12.72 0.37
CA ARG A 36 -6.78 -11.31 0.33
C ARG A 36 -5.89 -10.48 1.23
N ALA A 37 -5.69 -9.23 0.86
CA ALA A 37 -5.03 -8.25 1.70
C ALA A 37 -5.31 -6.81 1.21
N ARG A 38 -5.25 -5.86 2.13
CA ARG A 38 -5.14 -4.43 1.85
C ARG A 38 -3.72 -4.01 2.15
N LYS A 39 -3.04 -3.37 1.19
CA LYS A 39 -1.66 -2.90 1.36
C LYS A 39 -1.54 -1.44 1.00
N SER A 40 -0.76 -0.70 1.79
CA SER A 40 -0.42 0.69 1.49
C SER A 40 1.02 1.00 1.83
N TYR A 41 1.56 1.97 1.09
CA TYR A 41 2.89 2.52 1.27
C TYR A 41 2.74 4.04 1.30
N HIS A 42 3.23 4.67 2.37
CA HIS A 42 3.16 6.11 2.58
C HIS A 42 4.58 6.66 2.58
N PHE A 43 4.88 7.46 1.58
CA PHE A 43 6.20 8.05 1.37
C PHE A 43 6.20 9.45 1.94
N PHE A 44 7.05 9.67 2.90
CA PHE A 44 7.34 10.97 3.49
C PHE A 44 8.85 11.22 3.33
N ASP A 45 9.29 12.48 3.43
CA ASP A 45 10.71 12.81 3.32
C ASP A 45 11.57 11.96 4.28
N GLY A 46 12.37 11.06 3.70
CA GLY A 46 13.26 10.15 4.43
C GLY A 46 12.59 9.00 5.19
N THR A 47 11.28 8.77 5.02
CA THR A 47 10.56 7.68 5.70
C THR A 47 9.49 7.06 4.80
N ILE A 48 9.44 5.73 4.73
CA ILE A 48 8.39 4.99 4.03
C ILE A 48 7.65 4.16 5.08
N VAL A 49 6.37 4.43 5.29
CA VAL A 49 5.52 3.64 6.21
C VAL A 49 4.73 2.62 5.40
N CYS A 50 4.85 1.35 5.78
CA CYS A 50 4.24 0.22 5.09
C CYS A 50 3.20 -0.43 5.99
N LEU A 51 1.96 -0.47 5.53
CA LEU A 51 0.83 -1.04 6.27
C LEU A 51 0.17 -2.16 5.48
N GLY A 52 -0.30 -3.16 6.22
CA GLY A 52 -1.20 -4.19 5.70
C GLY A 52 -2.31 -4.50 6.67
N SER A 53 -3.49 -4.79 6.14
CA SER A 53 -4.64 -5.21 6.91
C SER A 53 -5.48 -6.22 6.12
N ASP A 54 -6.49 -6.79 6.76
CA ASP A 54 -7.42 -7.74 6.14
C ASP A 54 -6.68 -8.89 5.41
N ILE A 55 -5.57 -9.33 6.00
CA ILE A 55 -4.77 -10.43 5.44
C ILE A 55 -5.45 -11.73 5.85
N GLU A 56 -5.94 -12.44 4.85
CA GLU A 56 -6.63 -13.72 5.07
C GLU A 56 -6.41 -14.71 3.93
N ASN A 57 -6.50 -15.97 4.24
CA ASN A 57 -6.64 -17.07 3.29
C ASN A 57 -7.12 -18.34 4.00
N THR A 58 -7.35 -19.40 3.25
CA THR A 58 -7.80 -20.72 3.78
C THR A 58 -6.72 -21.79 3.75
N ASN A 59 -5.48 -21.43 3.41
CA ASN A 59 -4.37 -22.39 3.30
C ASN A 59 -3.84 -22.77 4.69
N ASN A 60 -3.98 -24.04 5.05
CA ASN A 60 -3.48 -24.60 6.29
C ASN A 60 -2.14 -25.32 6.16
N ASP A 61 -1.58 -25.45 4.96
CA ASP A 61 -0.35 -26.19 4.74
C ASP A 61 0.89 -25.33 5.04
N TYR A 62 0.83 -24.04 4.66
CA TYR A 62 1.94 -23.10 4.77
C TYR A 62 1.56 -21.85 5.57
N PRO A 63 2.53 -21.25 6.28
CA PRO A 63 2.32 -19.95 6.91
C PRO A 63 2.18 -18.85 5.86
N THR A 64 1.42 -17.82 6.21
CA THR A 64 1.34 -16.56 5.44
C THR A 64 2.31 -15.57 6.06
N GLU A 65 3.21 -15.03 5.27
CA GLU A 65 4.26 -14.14 5.77
C GLU A 65 4.28 -12.82 4.96
N THR A 66 4.58 -11.72 5.64
CA THR A 66 4.94 -10.46 4.99
C THR A 66 6.44 -10.26 5.08
N THR A 67 7.12 -10.23 3.94
CA THR A 67 8.56 -9.95 3.88
C THR A 67 8.80 -8.47 4.10
N VAL A 68 9.55 -8.13 5.15
CA VAL A 68 10.04 -6.77 5.41
C VAL A 68 11.26 -6.49 4.55
N PHE A 69 12.23 -7.43 4.54
CA PHE A 69 13.32 -7.46 3.57
C PHE A 69 13.78 -8.89 3.30
N GLN A 70 14.36 -9.08 2.11
CA GLN A 70 15.10 -10.29 1.75
C GLN A 70 16.35 -9.86 0.98
N LEU A 71 17.52 -10.24 1.47
CA LEU A 71 18.80 -9.78 0.95
C LEU A 71 19.72 -10.95 0.61
N ALA A 72 20.33 -10.89 -0.58
CA ALA A 72 21.37 -11.82 -0.97
C ALA A 72 22.67 -11.51 -0.20
N VAL A 73 23.32 -12.56 0.29
CA VAL A 73 24.64 -12.50 0.90
C VAL A 73 25.68 -12.87 -0.16
N LYS A 74 26.28 -11.86 -0.78
CA LYS A 74 27.07 -12.04 -2.01
C LYS A 74 28.55 -12.32 -1.76
N ASN A 75 29.07 -11.93 -0.60
CA ASN A 75 30.49 -11.98 -0.27
C ASN A 75 30.72 -12.21 1.22
N ASP A 76 31.99 -12.38 1.59
CA ASP A 76 32.36 -12.66 2.98
C ASP A 76 32.11 -11.48 3.93
N ALA A 77 32.18 -10.23 3.44
CA ALA A 77 31.87 -9.04 4.24
C ALA A 77 30.39 -9.03 4.64
N ASP A 78 29.49 -9.28 3.68
CA ASP A 78 28.05 -9.40 3.94
C ASP A 78 27.78 -10.55 4.92
N ARG A 79 28.45 -11.70 4.71
CA ARG A 79 28.30 -12.88 5.56
C ARG A 79 28.75 -12.59 6.99
N ASN A 80 29.89 -11.92 7.16
CA ASN A 80 30.42 -11.54 8.47
C ASN A 80 29.53 -10.52 9.15
N PHE A 81 29.03 -9.53 8.41
CA PHE A 81 28.04 -8.57 8.94
C PHE A 81 26.85 -9.31 9.57
N TRP A 82 26.21 -10.21 8.83
CA TRP A 82 25.04 -10.92 9.33
C TRP A 82 25.36 -11.97 10.43
N LYS A 83 26.58 -12.54 10.44
CA LYS A 83 27.01 -13.45 11.54
C LYS A 83 27.15 -12.71 12.87
N THR A 84 27.68 -11.50 12.84
CA THR A 84 27.96 -10.68 14.03
C THR A 84 26.84 -9.69 14.34
N TYR A 85 25.75 -9.69 13.55
CA TYR A 85 24.66 -8.76 13.72
C TYR A 85 23.97 -8.94 15.08
N GLU A 86 24.04 -7.91 15.90
CA GLU A 86 23.34 -7.84 17.17
C GLU A 86 21.88 -7.45 16.93
N ARG A 87 20.99 -8.39 17.19
CA ARG A 87 19.55 -8.21 17.03
C ARG A 87 19.01 -7.12 17.96
N ASN A 88 18.18 -6.24 17.42
CA ASN A 88 17.27 -5.41 18.19
C ASN A 88 15.83 -5.86 17.93
N GLU A 89 14.95 -5.75 18.92
CA GLU A 89 13.58 -6.24 18.80
C GLU A 89 12.69 -5.33 17.95
N THR A 90 13.04 -4.05 17.86
CA THR A 90 12.18 -3.04 17.24
C THR A 90 12.74 -2.41 15.96
N TYR A 91 14.03 -2.64 15.66
CA TYR A 91 14.61 -2.14 14.41
C TYR A 91 15.77 -2.99 13.91
N TRP A 92 16.00 -2.90 12.61
CA TRP A 92 17.09 -3.57 11.89
C TRP A 92 17.81 -2.56 11.01
N ILE A 93 19.06 -2.83 10.69
CA ILE A 93 19.84 -2.06 9.71
C ILE A 93 20.56 -3.06 8.84
N ASP A 94 20.47 -2.90 7.53
CA ASP A 94 21.18 -3.73 6.57
C ASP A 94 22.61 -3.20 6.30
N PRO A 95 23.46 -3.99 5.63
CA PRO A 95 24.83 -3.55 5.31
C PRO A 95 24.90 -2.38 4.32
N PHE A 96 23.77 -1.98 3.73
CA PHE A 96 23.69 -0.85 2.79
C PHE A 96 23.22 0.45 3.46
N GLY A 97 23.00 0.43 4.77
CA GLY A 97 22.54 1.59 5.53
C GLY A 97 21.04 1.86 5.41
N THR A 98 20.24 0.84 5.10
CA THR A 98 18.78 0.94 5.19
C THR A 98 18.30 0.45 6.54
N GLY A 99 17.53 1.29 7.23
CA GLY A 99 16.90 0.95 8.50
C GLY A 99 15.47 0.46 8.32
N TYR A 100 15.07 -0.51 9.13
CA TYR A 100 13.72 -1.06 9.17
C TYR A 100 13.21 -1.02 10.60
N TYR A 101 12.19 -0.20 10.85
CA TYR A 101 11.49 -0.15 12.13
C TYR A 101 10.32 -1.12 12.09
N THR A 102 10.24 -2.02 13.06
CA THR A 102 9.23 -3.08 13.12
C THR A 102 8.60 -3.11 14.51
N PRO A 103 7.49 -2.37 14.74
CA PRO A 103 6.81 -2.37 16.05
C PRO A 103 6.05 -3.67 16.34
N VAL A 104 6.06 -4.61 15.40
CA VAL A 104 5.43 -5.93 15.50
C VAL A 104 6.50 -7.01 15.58
N ALA A 105 6.14 -8.18 16.09
CA ALA A 105 7.04 -9.32 16.14
C ALA A 105 7.49 -9.75 14.75
N THR A 106 8.78 -10.04 14.60
CA THR A 106 9.39 -10.46 13.35
C THR A 106 10.20 -11.73 13.51
N LYS A 107 10.26 -12.53 12.45
CA LYS A 107 11.09 -13.72 12.30
C LYS A 107 12.28 -13.38 11.40
N PHE A 108 13.49 -13.62 11.87
CA PHE A 108 14.71 -13.42 11.08
C PHE A 108 15.36 -14.76 10.77
N GLU A 109 15.62 -15.00 9.51
CA GLU A 109 16.20 -16.23 9.00
C GLU A 109 17.51 -15.97 8.25
N LYS A 110 18.47 -16.88 8.47
CA LYS A 110 19.75 -16.95 7.76
C LYS A 110 19.79 -18.27 7.02
N ASN A 111 19.65 -18.25 5.72
CA ASN A 111 19.68 -19.44 4.86
C ASN A 111 21.00 -19.47 4.08
N PHE A 112 21.97 -20.25 4.56
CA PHE A 112 23.32 -20.37 4.01
C PHE A 112 23.66 -21.84 3.72
N PRO A 113 23.26 -22.36 2.54
CA PRO A 113 22.52 -21.76 1.43
C PRO A 113 21.00 -21.94 1.52
N GLN A 114 20.30 -21.11 0.76
CA GLN A 114 18.91 -21.32 0.37
C GLN A 114 18.87 -22.01 -0.99
N TYR A 115 18.04 -23.03 -1.13
CA TYR A 115 17.79 -23.73 -2.38
C TYR A 115 16.47 -23.30 -3.00
N SER A 116 16.43 -23.22 -4.32
CA SER A 116 15.22 -22.89 -5.07
C SER A 116 15.27 -23.57 -6.44
N ARG A 117 14.18 -23.45 -7.19
CA ARG A 117 14.09 -23.91 -8.59
C ARG A 117 13.65 -22.78 -9.49
N MET A 118 14.29 -22.62 -10.62
CA MET A 118 13.87 -21.66 -11.65
C MET A 118 12.50 -22.06 -12.18
N GLN A 119 11.54 -21.14 -12.15
CA GLN A 119 10.16 -21.40 -12.56
C GLN A 119 10.05 -21.93 -14.00
N ASN A 120 10.81 -21.38 -14.92
CA ASN A 120 10.69 -21.70 -16.34
C ASN A 120 11.41 -22.98 -16.76
N THR A 121 12.46 -23.38 -16.05
CA THR A 121 13.33 -24.51 -16.46
C THR A 121 13.35 -25.64 -15.45
N GLY A 122 12.83 -25.44 -14.25
CA GLY A 122 12.95 -26.39 -13.14
C GLY A 122 14.38 -26.58 -12.62
N LYS A 123 15.38 -25.86 -13.19
CA LYS A 123 16.79 -25.98 -12.79
C LYS A 123 16.97 -25.53 -11.35
N GLU A 124 17.67 -26.34 -10.58
CA GLU A 124 18.03 -26.00 -9.20
C GLU A 124 18.98 -24.80 -9.17
N THR A 125 18.73 -23.91 -8.22
CA THR A 125 19.57 -22.78 -7.91
C THR A 125 19.79 -22.72 -6.42
N SER A 126 20.92 -22.15 -5.99
CA SER A 126 21.20 -21.92 -4.58
C SER A 126 21.92 -20.58 -4.41
N GLY A 127 21.80 -20.04 -3.22
CA GLY A 127 22.50 -18.81 -2.82
C GLY A 127 22.30 -18.56 -1.35
N ASP A 128 23.12 -17.71 -0.79
CA ASP A 128 23.00 -17.33 0.62
C ASP A 128 22.09 -16.12 0.76
N TRP A 129 21.13 -16.21 1.66
CA TRP A 129 20.10 -15.20 1.86
C TRP A 129 19.83 -14.95 3.35
N VAL A 130 19.42 -13.73 3.64
CA VAL A 130 18.78 -13.37 4.90
C VAL A 130 17.40 -12.80 4.63
N ALA A 131 16.46 -13.10 5.50
CA ALA A 131 15.09 -12.58 5.38
C ALA A 131 14.58 -12.15 6.76
N LEU A 132 13.83 -11.07 6.77
CA LEU A 132 13.03 -10.61 7.90
C LEU A 132 11.57 -10.62 7.48
N THR A 133 10.75 -11.36 8.22
CA THR A 133 9.33 -11.52 7.92
C THR A 133 8.45 -11.23 9.14
N VAL A 134 7.21 -10.83 8.89
CA VAL A 134 6.12 -10.85 9.85
C VAL A 134 5.31 -12.10 9.56
N ASP A 135 5.26 -13.03 10.51
CA ASP A 135 4.51 -14.28 10.39
C ASP A 135 3.05 -14.05 10.83
N HIS A 136 2.11 -14.35 9.94
CA HIS A 136 0.67 -14.24 10.19
C HIS A 136 0.03 -15.59 10.56
N GLY A 137 0.86 -16.65 10.61
CA GLY A 137 0.39 -18.02 10.83
C GLY A 137 -0.26 -18.65 9.60
N LYS A 138 -0.86 -19.83 9.80
CA LYS A 138 -1.59 -20.56 8.78
C LYS A 138 -3.05 -20.12 8.74
N ALA A 139 -3.62 -20.00 7.54
CA ALA A 139 -4.99 -19.58 7.32
C ALA A 139 -5.39 -18.34 8.16
N PRO A 140 -4.63 -17.23 8.10
CA PRO A 140 -4.93 -16.06 8.91
C PRO A 140 -6.29 -15.48 8.54
N LYS A 141 -6.92 -14.81 9.53
CA LYS A 141 -8.19 -14.09 9.37
C LYS A 141 -8.02 -12.68 9.91
N GLY A 142 -8.03 -11.69 9.01
CA GLY A 142 -7.91 -10.29 9.40
C GLY A 142 -6.54 -9.92 9.99
N ALA A 143 -5.46 -10.62 9.62
CA ALA A 143 -4.12 -10.29 10.09
C ALA A 143 -3.64 -8.95 9.53
N SER A 144 -2.65 -8.36 10.20
CA SER A 144 -2.13 -7.04 9.83
C SER A 144 -0.65 -6.90 10.14
N TYR A 145 -0.01 -5.91 9.48
CA TYR A 145 1.36 -5.54 9.81
C TYR A 145 1.55 -4.02 9.77
N GLU A 146 2.66 -3.60 10.33
CA GLU A 146 3.19 -2.25 10.27
C GLU A 146 4.71 -2.32 10.31
N TYR A 147 5.36 -1.62 9.41
CA TYR A 147 6.80 -1.35 9.50
C TYR A 147 7.14 -0.05 8.77
N ALA A 148 8.30 0.53 9.08
CA ALA A 148 8.80 1.68 8.35
C ALA A 148 10.22 1.45 7.85
N ILE A 149 10.54 2.02 6.69
CA ILE A 149 11.86 1.97 6.06
C ILE A 149 12.48 3.37 6.12
N LEU A 150 13.71 3.46 6.58
CA LEU A 150 14.52 4.68 6.61
C LEU A 150 15.76 4.47 5.75
N PRO A 151 15.78 4.97 4.51
CA PRO A 151 16.97 4.95 3.67
C PRO A 151 18.11 5.79 4.26
N GLN A 152 19.36 5.42 3.98
CA GLN A 152 20.55 6.19 4.37
C GLN A 152 20.59 6.57 5.86
N THR A 153 20.49 5.56 6.71
CA THR A 153 20.41 5.73 8.17
C THR A 153 21.51 4.99 8.91
N ASP A 154 21.62 5.24 10.19
CA ASP A 154 22.53 4.56 11.10
C ASP A 154 21.83 4.07 12.39
N ARG A 155 22.59 3.37 13.25
CA ARG A 155 22.10 2.79 14.50
C ARG A 155 21.57 3.86 15.48
N SER A 156 22.19 5.04 15.51
CA SER A 156 21.78 6.11 16.42
C SER A 156 20.45 6.73 16.00
N VAL A 157 20.27 6.98 14.70
CA VAL A 157 19.04 7.46 14.11
C VAL A 157 17.92 6.44 14.32
N MET A 158 18.18 5.14 14.04
CA MET A 158 17.16 4.10 14.23
C MET A 158 16.76 3.92 15.69
N LYS A 159 17.70 4.03 16.62
CA LYS A 159 17.41 3.99 18.06
C LYS A 159 16.53 5.16 18.51
N ALA A 160 16.79 6.35 17.99
CA ALA A 160 15.98 7.54 18.26
C ALA A 160 14.58 7.40 17.64
N PHE A 161 14.51 6.96 16.40
CA PHE A 161 13.25 6.74 15.67
C PHE A 161 12.38 5.68 16.35
N ALA A 162 12.94 4.55 16.76
CA ALA A 162 12.21 3.50 17.46
C ALA A 162 11.60 3.97 18.79
N LYS A 163 12.27 4.89 19.48
CA LYS A 163 11.73 5.54 20.69
C LYS A 163 10.57 6.49 20.40
N LYS A 164 10.67 7.25 19.31
CA LYS A 164 9.69 8.27 18.94
C LYS A 164 9.60 8.35 17.41
N PRO A 165 8.80 7.47 16.79
CA PRO A 165 8.58 7.53 15.36
C PRO A 165 8.07 8.90 14.93
N SER A 166 8.50 9.36 13.75
CA SER A 166 8.05 10.64 13.18
C SER A 166 6.66 10.58 12.55
N TYR A 167 5.96 9.47 12.67
CA TYR A 167 4.62 9.28 12.14
C TYR A 167 3.65 8.72 13.17
N LYS A 168 2.37 8.78 12.85
CA LYS A 168 1.29 8.10 13.57
C LYS A 168 0.37 7.40 12.58
N VAL A 169 0.05 6.13 12.84
CA VAL A 169 -1.05 5.44 12.16
C VAL A 169 -2.34 5.86 12.85
N LEU A 170 -3.21 6.54 12.11
CA LEU A 170 -4.50 7.04 12.61
C LEU A 170 -5.62 6.02 12.40
N GLN A 171 -5.51 5.23 11.32
CA GLN A 171 -6.42 4.14 10.98
C GLN A 171 -5.67 3.07 10.19
N LYS A 172 -5.94 1.80 10.49
CA LYS A 172 -5.42 0.65 9.75
C LYS A 172 -6.42 -0.50 9.86
N ASP A 173 -7.29 -0.59 8.89
CA ASP A 173 -8.32 -1.64 8.80
C ASP A 173 -8.63 -1.96 7.32
N ARG A 174 -9.66 -2.77 7.06
CA ARG A 174 -10.08 -3.12 5.71
C ARG A 174 -10.58 -1.93 4.89
N ASN A 175 -11.05 -0.87 5.53
CA ASN A 175 -11.65 0.28 4.85
C ASN A 175 -10.60 1.33 4.49
N ALA A 176 -9.64 1.58 5.39
CA ALA A 176 -8.67 2.64 5.18
C ALA A 176 -7.34 2.39 5.90
N HIS A 177 -6.27 2.92 5.29
CA HIS A 177 -5.00 3.15 5.95
C HIS A 177 -4.71 4.66 5.95
N ILE A 178 -4.59 5.24 7.14
CA ILE A 178 -4.39 6.68 7.30
C ILE A 178 -3.17 6.90 8.20
N VAL A 179 -2.19 7.61 7.66
CA VAL A 179 -0.92 7.88 8.34
C VAL A 179 -0.65 9.38 8.34
N ARG A 180 -0.26 9.92 9.50
CA ARG A 180 0.18 11.30 9.64
C ARG A 180 1.68 11.36 9.89
N ASP A 181 2.41 12.04 9.01
CA ASP A 181 3.78 12.46 9.27
C ASP A 181 3.79 13.70 10.15
N LEU A 182 4.56 13.62 11.25
CA LEU A 182 4.62 14.68 12.25
C LEU A 182 5.65 15.77 11.92
N LYS A 183 6.57 15.47 10.97
CA LYS A 183 7.59 16.43 10.53
C LYS A 183 7.03 17.42 9.52
N SER A 184 6.40 16.93 8.48
CA SER A 184 5.83 17.74 7.40
C SER A 184 4.38 18.17 7.64
N ASN A 185 3.76 17.70 8.72
CA ASN A 185 2.33 17.88 9.00
C ASN A 185 1.44 17.39 7.84
N THR A 186 1.84 16.28 7.24
CA THR A 186 1.15 15.67 6.09
C THR A 186 0.35 14.47 6.56
N THR A 187 -0.92 14.40 6.19
CA THR A 187 -1.76 13.23 6.40
C THR A 187 -2.01 12.54 5.07
N SER A 188 -1.70 11.27 5.02
CA SER A 188 -1.86 10.40 3.85
C SER A 188 -3.00 9.43 4.08
N TYR A 189 -3.95 9.39 3.16
CA TYR A 189 -5.14 8.54 3.20
C TYR A 189 -5.09 7.58 2.01
N VAL A 190 -5.20 6.30 2.28
CA VAL A 190 -5.50 5.25 1.31
C VAL A 190 -6.84 4.68 1.69
N LEU A 191 -7.88 5.10 0.98
CA LEU A 191 -9.27 4.72 1.24
C LEU A 191 -9.66 3.59 0.30
N PHE A 192 -9.64 2.37 0.79
CA PHE A 192 -10.01 1.18 0.01
C PHE A 192 -11.50 1.06 -0.21
N GLU A 193 -12.26 1.50 0.79
CA GLU A 193 -13.72 1.61 0.77
C GLU A 193 -14.10 3.03 1.22
N THR A 194 -15.33 3.43 0.98
CA THR A 194 -15.86 4.68 1.54
C THR A 194 -16.02 4.51 3.06
N PRO A 195 -15.22 5.17 3.88
CA PRO A 195 -15.31 4.99 5.32
C PRO A 195 -16.52 5.77 5.89
N ASP A 196 -17.27 5.12 6.79
CA ASP A 196 -18.36 5.78 7.50
C ASP A 196 -17.87 6.92 8.41
N VAL A 197 -16.67 6.75 8.97
CA VAL A 197 -16.06 7.71 9.90
C VAL A 197 -14.56 7.81 9.61
N LEU A 198 -14.08 9.04 9.46
CA LEU A 198 -12.65 9.34 9.38
C LEU A 198 -12.08 9.79 10.72
N PRO A 199 -10.78 9.59 10.98
CA PRO A 199 -10.11 10.19 12.13
C PRO A 199 -10.29 11.72 12.15
N LYS A 200 -10.40 12.30 13.36
CA LYS A 200 -10.53 13.74 13.51
C LYS A 200 -9.40 14.48 12.82
N GLY A 201 -9.73 15.37 11.90
CA GLY A 201 -8.79 16.15 11.09
C GLY A 201 -9.48 17.22 10.26
N LEU A 202 -8.76 17.74 9.27
CA LEU A 202 -9.31 18.69 8.30
C LEU A 202 -10.29 18.00 7.34
N VAL A 203 -9.93 16.80 6.83
CA VAL A 203 -10.84 15.97 6.04
C VAL A 203 -11.87 15.33 6.96
N GLN A 204 -13.15 15.61 6.70
CA GLN A 204 -14.28 15.10 7.51
C GLN A 204 -14.96 13.91 6.85
N GLU A 205 -15.06 13.93 5.52
CA GLU A 205 -15.77 12.92 4.74
C GLU A 205 -15.16 12.81 3.34
N VAL A 206 -15.21 11.61 2.79
CA VAL A 206 -14.87 11.32 1.38
C VAL A 206 -15.88 10.31 0.86
N ASP A 207 -16.52 10.61 -0.26
CA ASP A 207 -17.64 9.83 -0.79
C ASP A 207 -17.24 8.65 -1.69
N THR A 208 -15.96 8.49 -1.96
CA THR A 208 -15.45 7.52 -2.93
C THR A 208 -14.14 6.92 -2.47
N SER A 209 -13.92 5.62 -2.72
CA SER A 209 -12.61 4.99 -2.51
C SER A 209 -11.54 5.69 -3.36
N CYS A 210 -10.47 6.18 -2.75
CA CYS A 210 -9.46 6.97 -3.44
C CYS A 210 -8.17 7.11 -2.60
N LEU A 211 -7.20 7.77 -3.17
CA LEU A 211 -5.98 8.20 -2.47
C LEU A 211 -6.05 9.71 -2.25
N VAL A 212 -5.73 10.13 -1.02
CA VAL A 212 -5.67 11.55 -0.67
C VAL A 212 -4.38 11.82 0.08
N MET A 213 -3.76 12.94 -0.20
CA MET A 213 -2.66 13.48 0.59
C MET A 213 -2.93 14.94 0.93
N LEU A 214 -2.90 15.25 2.20
CA LEU A 214 -3.18 16.57 2.75
C LEU A 214 -1.96 17.05 3.54
N ARG A 215 -1.32 18.12 3.07
CA ARG A 215 -0.31 18.85 3.85
C ARG A 215 -0.92 20.14 4.39
N GLU A 216 -0.82 20.33 5.69
CA GLU A 216 -1.42 21.45 6.40
C GLU A 216 -0.34 22.42 6.89
N ASN A 217 -0.50 23.69 6.55
CA ASN A 217 0.18 24.83 7.16
C ASN A 217 -0.83 25.66 7.97
N LYS A 218 -0.39 26.73 8.59
CA LYS A 218 -1.30 27.59 9.39
C LYS A 218 -2.41 28.24 8.57
N GLU A 219 -2.13 28.59 7.33
CA GLU A 219 -3.02 29.39 6.47
C GLU A 219 -3.39 28.70 5.16
N GLU A 220 -2.64 27.65 4.80
CA GLU A 220 -2.81 26.93 3.54
C GLU A 220 -2.88 25.42 3.77
N ALA A 221 -3.64 24.76 2.92
CA ALA A 221 -3.66 23.32 2.83
C ALA A 221 -3.42 22.88 1.38
N ILE A 222 -2.50 21.94 1.17
CA ILE A 222 -2.27 21.33 -0.14
C ILE A 222 -2.93 19.97 -0.14
N LEU A 223 -3.97 19.85 -0.98
CA LEU A 223 -4.74 18.63 -1.15
C LEU A 223 -4.44 18.03 -2.52
N THR A 224 -4.03 16.76 -2.54
CA THR A 224 -3.79 15.98 -3.74
C THR A 224 -4.67 14.75 -3.70
N VAL A 225 -5.33 14.42 -4.81
CA VAL A 225 -6.30 13.33 -4.91
C VAL A 225 -6.01 12.49 -6.14
N SER A 226 -6.14 11.17 -6.02
CA SER A 226 -6.06 10.22 -7.13
C SER A 226 -7.09 9.12 -6.93
N GLN A 227 -7.68 8.67 -8.02
CA GLN A 227 -8.55 7.49 -8.04
C GLN A 227 -7.78 6.33 -8.68
N PRO A 228 -7.31 5.35 -7.87
CA PRO A 228 -6.48 4.27 -8.38
C PRO A 228 -7.28 3.10 -8.95
N ASP A 229 -8.60 3.10 -8.79
CA ASP A 229 -9.45 2.07 -9.37
C ASP A 229 -9.61 2.34 -10.86
N LEU A 230 -9.13 1.40 -11.67
CA LEU A 230 -9.23 1.50 -13.12
C LEU A 230 -10.68 1.32 -13.61
N ALA A 231 -11.60 0.94 -12.71
CA ALA A 231 -13.02 0.68 -13.02
C ALA A 231 -13.15 -0.16 -14.32
N LEU A 232 -12.35 -1.24 -14.39
CA LEU A 232 -12.32 -2.10 -15.57
C LEU A 232 -13.71 -2.69 -15.82
N TYR A 233 -14.11 -2.67 -17.10
CA TYR A 233 -15.38 -3.26 -17.49
C TYR A 233 -15.43 -4.75 -17.11
N ILE A 234 -16.41 -5.10 -16.29
CA ILE A 234 -16.74 -6.47 -15.88
C ILE A 234 -18.06 -6.82 -16.58
N GLY A 235 -17.99 -7.42 -17.76
CA GLY A 235 -19.17 -7.76 -18.54
C GLY A 235 -19.24 -9.24 -18.89
N THR A 236 -20.40 -9.65 -19.39
CA THR A 236 -20.67 -11.04 -19.82
C THR A 236 -19.71 -11.54 -20.90
N SER A 237 -19.08 -10.65 -21.68
CA SER A 237 -18.07 -11.01 -22.67
C SER A 237 -16.78 -11.59 -22.08
N ASP A 238 -16.55 -11.43 -20.77
CA ASP A 238 -15.46 -12.05 -20.05
C ASP A 238 -15.74 -13.54 -19.73
N ASP A 239 -16.96 -13.99 -19.92
CA ASP A 239 -17.42 -15.37 -19.70
C ASP A 239 -17.41 -16.20 -20.98
N ILE A 240 -16.36 -16.10 -21.78
CA ILE A 240 -16.21 -16.97 -22.93
C ILE A 240 -15.86 -18.37 -22.45
N LEU A 241 -16.69 -19.32 -22.82
CA LEU A 241 -16.48 -20.74 -22.60
C LEU A 241 -15.84 -21.36 -23.85
N ASP A 242 -14.94 -22.32 -23.66
CA ASP A 242 -14.46 -23.15 -24.74
C ASP A 242 -15.54 -24.20 -25.15
N GLU A 243 -15.25 -24.98 -26.18
CA GLU A 243 -16.16 -26.02 -26.69
C GLU A 243 -16.56 -27.07 -25.64
N LYS A 244 -15.85 -27.14 -24.52
CA LYS A 244 -16.09 -28.04 -23.39
C LYS A 244 -16.82 -27.36 -22.25
N GLY A 245 -17.26 -26.10 -22.42
CA GLY A 245 -17.92 -25.31 -21.38
C GLY A 245 -16.98 -24.81 -20.30
N LYS A 246 -15.66 -24.86 -20.52
CA LYS A 246 -14.67 -24.32 -19.59
C LYS A 246 -14.39 -22.85 -19.91
N ARG A 247 -14.38 -22.00 -18.89
CA ARG A 247 -14.00 -20.59 -19.04
C ARG A 247 -12.63 -20.45 -19.70
N VAL A 248 -12.57 -19.66 -20.77
CA VAL A 248 -11.32 -19.28 -21.42
C VAL A 248 -10.75 -18.08 -20.70
N GLU A 249 -9.56 -18.23 -20.20
CA GLU A 249 -8.83 -17.14 -19.55
C GLU A 249 -8.37 -16.14 -20.61
N ARG A 250 -8.73 -14.86 -20.38
CA ARG A 250 -8.26 -13.75 -21.20
C ARG A 250 -7.29 -12.88 -20.43
N SER A 251 -6.27 -12.44 -21.13
CA SER A 251 -5.41 -11.36 -20.62
C SER A 251 -6.25 -10.09 -20.42
N ILE A 252 -5.92 -9.31 -19.40
CA ILE A 252 -6.48 -7.97 -19.19
C ILE A 252 -6.38 -7.10 -20.45
N TYR A 253 -5.33 -7.29 -21.25
CA TYR A 253 -5.13 -6.59 -22.53
C TYR A 253 -6.06 -7.05 -23.65
N SER A 254 -6.71 -8.20 -23.54
CA SER A 254 -7.69 -8.73 -24.48
C SER A 254 -9.13 -8.46 -24.04
N ARG A 255 -9.36 -7.86 -22.90
CA ARG A 255 -10.68 -7.43 -22.44
C ARG A 255 -11.23 -6.30 -23.32
N PRO A 256 -12.54 -6.15 -23.43
CA PRO A 256 -13.14 -5.11 -24.27
C PRO A 256 -13.07 -3.68 -23.70
N TRP A 257 -12.14 -3.41 -22.77
CA TRP A 257 -11.96 -2.09 -22.17
C TRP A 257 -11.71 -0.96 -23.21
N LYS A 258 -11.21 -1.30 -24.39
CA LYS A 258 -11.09 -0.35 -25.51
C LYS A 258 -12.43 0.07 -26.10
N THR A 259 -13.42 -0.82 -26.06
CA THR A 259 -14.79 -0.56 -26.54
C THR A 259 -15.73 -0.14 -25.41
N HIS A 260 -15.33 -0.40 -24.17
CA HIS A 260 -16.02 0.01 -22.96
C HIS A 260 -15.04 0.78 -22.09
N PRO A 261 -14.72 2.03 -22.42
CA PRO A 261 -13.80 2.83 -21.64
C PRO A 261 -14.33 2.99 -20.23
N SER A 262 -13.44 2.97 -19.26
CA SER A 262 -13.78 3.29 -17.88
C SER A 262 -14.34 4.71 -17.81
N GLN A 263 -15.20 4.98 -16.83
CA GLN A 263 -15.80 6.29 -16.65
C GLN A 263 -15.13 7.01 -15.46
N SER A 264 -14.91 8.31 -15.63
CA SER A 264 -14.46 9.14 -14.50
C SER A 264 -15.54 9.16 -13.43
N VAL A 265 -15.16 8.85 -12.21
CA VAL A 265 -16.01 8.96 -11.04
C VAL A 265 -15.61 10.22 -10.29
N PRO A 266 -16.52 11.19 -10.06
CA PRO A 266 -16.22 12.35 -9.24
C PRO A 266 -15.87 11.92 -7.82
N VAL A 267 -14.84 12.53 -7.22
CA VAL A 267 -14.48 12.35 -5.82
C VAL A 267 -14.85 13.60 -5.06
N ARG A 268 -15.69 13.49 -4.04
CA ARG A 268 -16.07 14.61 -3.17
C ARG A 268 -15.41 14.48 -1.83
N ILE A 269 -14.82 15.59 -1.38
CA ILE A 269 -14.13 15.69 -0.10
C ILE A 269 -14.72 16.84 0.69
N THR A 270 -15.22 16.54 1.88
CA THR A 270 -15.70 17.54 2.82
C THR A 270 -14.57 17.93 3.76
N LEU A 271 -14.23 19.21 3.75
CA LEU A 271 -13.24 19.82 4.65
C LEU A 271 -13.94 20.59 5.76
N LYS A 272 -13.37 20.52 6.95
CA LYS A 272 -13.76 21.38 8.07
C LYS A 272 -13.30 22.83 7.80
N GLY A 273 -14.17 23.80 8.04
CA GLY A 273 -13.89 25.22 7.82
C GLY A 273 -14.33 25.74 6.45
N LYS A 274 -14.12 27.03 6.24
CA LYS A 274 -14.34 27.69 4.96
C LYS A 274 -13.02 27.85 4.24
N TRP A 275 -12.93 27.29 3.04
CA TRP A 275 -11.72 27.26 2.22
C TRP A 275 -11.99 27.81 0.84
N ASP A 276 -11.07 28.60 0.32
CA ASP A 276 -11.06 29.04 -1.06
C ASP A 276 -9.97 28.32 -1.85
N ILE A 277 -10.18 28.12 -3.14
CA ILE A 277 -9.22 27.50 -4.03
C ILE A 277 -8.29 28.58 -4.60
N ARG A 278 -6.99 28.46 -4.37
CA ARG A 278 -6.00 29.44 -4.84
C ARG A 278 -5.85 29.49 -6.37
N ASN A 279 -5.88 28.33 -7.01
CA ASN A 279 -5.76 28.18 -8.47
C ASN A 279 -6.96 27.37 -8.94
N GLU A 280 -8.03 28.04 -9.34
CA GLU A 280 -9.24 27.39 -9.83
C GLU A 280 -9.00 26.68 -11.16
N ASN A 281 -9.49 25.46 -11.26
CA ASN A 281 -9.57 24.70 -12.49
C ASN A 281 -10.91 23.93 -12.50
N PRO A 282 -12.01 24.60 -12.89
CA PRO A 282 -13.36 24.02 -12.81
C PRO A 282 -13.53 22.70 -13.58
N ASP A 283 -12.71 22.48 -14.61
CA ASP A 283 -12.71 21.24 -15.38
C ASP A 283 -12.10 20.05 -14.62
N LYS A 284 -11.34 20.31 -13.57
CA LYS A 284 -10.66 19.29 -12.77
C LYS A 284 -11.11 19.25 -11.32
N TYR A 285 -11.37 20.41 -10.72
CA TYR A 285 -11.81 20.51 -9.35
C TYR A 285 -12.53 21.82 -9.09
N ARG A 286 -13.53 21.80 -8.21
CA ARG A 286 -14.35 22.96 -7.87
C ARG A 286 -14.93 22.86 -6.47
N ILE A 287 -15.29 24.00 -5.88
CA ILE A 287 -16.12 24.05 -4.66
C ILE A 287 -17.58 23.86 -5.11
N ILE A 288 -18.25 22.86 -4.57
CA ILE A 288 -19.66 22.61 -4.85
C ILE A 288 -20.59 23.06 -3.73
N SER A 289 -20.05 23.24 -2.51
CA SER A 289 -20.80 23.75 -1.37
C SER A 289 -19.90 24.39 -0.33
N GLN A 290 -20.36 25.46 0.27
CA GLN A 290 -19.82 26.06 1.49
C GLN A 290 -20.97 26.37 2.44
N ALA A 291 -21.26 25.48 3.38
CA ALA A 291 -22.35 25.62 4.31
C ALA A 291 -21.89 25.38 5.75
N GLY A 292 -22.40 26.19 6.66
CA GLY A 292 -21.99 26.12 8.08
C GLY A 292 -20.47 26.33 8.23
N ASN A 293 -19.80 25.33 8.79
CA ASN A 293 -18.35 25.32 8.97
C ASN A 293 -17.68 24.21 8.14
N THR A 294 -18.15 24.00 6.91
CA THR A 294 -17.60 23.02 5.98
C THR A 294 -17.48 23.56 4.57
N THR A 295 -16.52 23.03 3.82
CA THR A 295 -16.34 23.24 2.38
C THR A 295 -16.31 21.88 1.71
N VAL A 296 -17.13 21.69 0.67
CA VAL A 296 -17.15 20.47 -0.13
C VAL A 296 -16.48 20.73 -1.48
N LEU A 297 -15.41 20.00 -1.72
CA LEU A 297 -14.67 20.00 -2.97
C LEU A 297 -15.08 18.79 -3.83
N GLU A 298 -15.23 19.00 -5.13
CA GLU A 298 -15.41 17.94 -6.11
C GLU A 298 -14.21 17.89 -7.04
N PHE A 299 -13.64 16.70 -7.23
CA PHE A 299 -12.54 16.41 -8.13
C PHE A 299 -13.06 15.57 -9.30
N LEU A 300 -12.84 16.05 -10.52
CA LEU A 300 -13.13 15.36 -11.77
C LEU A 300 -11.83 14.78 -12.30
N LEU A 301 -11.48 13.58 -11.83
CA LEU A 301 -10.21 12.96 -12.15
C LEU A 301 -10.25 12.38 -13.56
N PRO A 302 -9.23 12.66 -14.40
CA PRO A 302 -9.15 12.06 -15.71
C PRO A 302 -8.94 10.56 -15.60
N LEU A 303 -9.47 9.82 -16.54
CA LEU A 303 -9.14 8.42 -16.75
C LEU A 303 -7.76 8.31 -17.39
N HIS A 304 -7.00 7.32 -16.98
CA HIS A 304 -5.70 6.99 -17.57
C HIS A 304 -5.82 5.90 -18.61
#